data_cc29f52dd38a7578515d0fdb671e23f3
#
_entry.id   cc29f52dd38a7578515d0fdb671e23f3
#
_cell.length_a   1.000
_cell.length_b   1.000
_cell.length_c   1.000
_cell.angle_alpha   90.00
_cell.angle_beta   90.00
_cell.angle_gamma   90.00
#
_symmetry.space_group_name_H-M   'P 1'
#
loop_
_entity.id
_entity.type
_entity.pdbx_description
1 polymer ?
#
loop_
_entity_poly.entity_id
_entity_poly.type
_entity_poly.pdbx_seq_one_letter_code
_entity_poly.pdbx_strand_id
1 'polypeptide(L)'
;MAAAPRFRPVFTAPADSYDRFMGKFSGPLAPLFCDFAGVEAAMRVLDVGCGPGALVAELVRRVGAGNVTAVDPAEQFVAAAQARNPGVDIGRASAEELPFGDHEFDATLAQLVVHFMTDPVAGLSGMRRVTRPGGGVAACVWDHGGGEGPLSPFWNAVHELDPDAPDESRMAGARRGHLTELFGEAGIEDVDETSLAVSVPHATFDEWWEPFTFGVGPGGAYLAALDAERQAEIRERCRATLGSGPVTITARAWAARGRA
;
A
#
# COMPACT_ATOMS: atom_id res chain seq x y z
N MET A 1 -19.07 20.17 12.85
CA MET A 1 -17.77 19.71 12.31
C MET A 1 -18.03 19.13 10.92
N ALA A 2 -17.56 19.79 9.86
CA ALA A 2 -17.69 19.25 8.51
C ALA A 2 -16.73 18.05 8.39
N ALA A 3 -17.26 16.90 7.90
CA ALA A 3 -16.45 15.74 7.63
C ALA A 3 -15.38 16.12 6.58
N ALA A 4 -14.12 15.83 6.85
CA ALA A 4 -13.05 16.00 5.87
C ALA A 4 -13.44 15.27 4.56
N PRO A 5 -13.12 15.82 3.38
CA PRO A 5 -13.42 15.18 2.12
C PRO A 5 -12.75 13.78 2.15
N ARG A 6 -13.58 12.73 2.09
CA ARG A 6 -13.09 11.36 1.94
C ARG A 6 -12.52 11.27 0.53
N PHE A 7 -11.19 11.34 0.43
CA PHE A 7 -10.51 10.89 -0.78
C PHE A 7 -10.92 9.42 -1.00
N ARG A 8 -11.78 9.17 -1.99
CA ARG A 8 -11.92 7.84 -2.55
C ARG A 8 -10.95 7.78 -3.73
N PRO A 9 -9.80 7.18 -3.60
CA PRO A 9 -8.94 6.99 -4.76
C PRO A 9 -9.67 6.04 -5.71
N VAL A 10 -10.15 6.58 -6.79
CA VAL A 10 -10.62 5.76 -7.90
C VAL A 10 -9.35 5.34 -8.63
N PHE A 11 -8.89 4.12 -8.42
CA PHE A 11 -7.75 3.55 -9.14
C PHE A 11 -8.15 3.27 -10.60
N THR A 12 -8.32 4.33 -11.39
CA THR A 12 -8.60 4.27 -12.84
C THR A 12 -7.33 4.33 -13.68
N ALA A 13 -6.20 4.64 -13.06
CA ALA A 13 -4.92 4.71 -13.75
C ALA A 13 -4.49 3.32 -14.25
N PRO A 14 -3.85 3.24 -15.44
CA PRO A 14 -3.27 1.99 -15.92
C PRO A 14 -2.28 1.40 -14.91
N ALA A 15 -2.19 0.06 -14.86
CA ALA A 15 -1.29 -0.66 -13.95
C ALA A 15 0.18 -0.21 -14.13
N ASP A 16 0.61 0.06 -15.36
CA ASP A 16 1.97 0.54 -15.66
C ASP A 16 2.26 1.91 -15.04
N SER A 17 1.26 2.80 -14.97
CA SER A 17 1.42 4.11 -14.32
C SER A 17 1.57 3.94 -12.80
N TYR A 18 0.81 3.01 -12.21
CA TYR A 18 0.96 2.66 -10.80
C TYR A 18 2.34 2.08 -10.50
N ASP A 19 2.84 1.17 -11.34
CA ASP A 19 4.17 0.55 -11.15
C ASP A 19 5.32 1.56 -11.25
N ARG A 20 5.23 2.49 -12.20
CA ARG A 20 6.22 3.56 -12.33
C ARG A 20 6.22 4.51 -11.13
N PHE A 21 5.11 4.61 -10.43
CA PHE A 21 4.94 5.46 -9.25
C PHE A 21 5.23 4.69 -7.96
N MET A 22 4.33 3.78 -7.57
CA MET A 22 4.41 3.08 -6.30
C MET A 22 5.11 1.71 -6.38
N GLY A 23 5.13 1.08 -7.57
CA GLY A 23 5.75 -0.23 -7.76
C GLY A 23 7.24 -0.27 -7.42
N LYS A 24 7.96 0.85 -7.65
CA LYS A 24 9.37 1.01 -7.26
C LYS A 24 9.60 0.87 -5.75
N PHE A 25 8.60 1.17 -4.93
CA PHE A 25 8.65 1.06 -3.47
C PHE A 25 8.01 -0.23 -2.96
N SER A 26 6.87 -0.64 -3.52
CA SER A 26 6.12 -1.82 -3.07
C SER A 26 6.87 -3.13 -3.38
N GLY A 27 7.61 -3.20 -4.48
CA GLY A 27 8.44 -4.37 -4.83
C GLY A 27 9.51 -4.66 -3.77
N PRO A 28 10.41 -3.72 -3.47
CA PRO A 28 11.42 -3.90 -2.41
C PRO A 28 10.85 -4.07 -1.00
N LEU A 29 9.63 -3.58 -0.73
CA LEU A 29 8.96 -3.77 0.55
C LEU A 29 8.47 -5.21 0.74
N ALA A 30 8.00 -5.87 -0.31
CA ALA A 30 7.37 -7.18 -0.23
C ALA A 30 8.21 -8.26 0.48
N PRO A 31 9.52 -8.44 0.19
CA PRO A 31 10.34 -9.42 0.93
C PRO A 31 10.45 -9.08 2.42
N LEU A 32 10.63 -7.81 2.80
CA LEU A 32 10.71 -7.38 4.19
C LEU A 32 9.38 -7.62 4.92
N PHE A 33 8.27 -7.36 4.24
CA PHE A 33 6.93 -7.57 4.78
C PHE A 33 6.63 -9.07 4.95
N CYS A 34 6.98 -9.92 3.99
CA CYS A 34 6.84 -11.37 4.10
C CYS A 34 7.70 -11.96 5.24
N ASP A 35 8.93 -11.45 5.44
CA ASP A 35 9.79 -11.87 6.57
C ASP A 35 9.13 -11.51 7.90
N PHE A 36 8.65 -10.29 8.04
CA PHE A 36 7.94 -9.86 9.24
C PHE A 36 6.65 -10.64 9.46
N ALA A 37 5.86 -10.89 8.41
CA ALA A 37 4.62 -11.68 8.49
C ALA A 37 4.86 -13.16 8.83
N GLY A 38 6.10 -13.66 8.73
CA GLY A 38 6.45 -15.05 9.01
C GLY A 38 5.94 -16.01 7.94
N VAL A 39 5.99 -15.60 6.66
CA VAL A 39 5.59 -16.46 5.53
C VAL A 39 6.62 -17.55 5.32
N GLU A 40 6.23 -18.81 5.54
CA GLU A 40 7.06 -20.00 5.41
C GLU A 40 6.63 -20.88 4.22
N ALA A 41 7.53 -21.75 3.78
CA ALA A 41 7.24 -22.68 2.70
C ALA A 41 6.02 -23.56 3.00
N ALA A 42 5.28 -23.92 1.96
CA ALA A 42 4.05 -24.72 1.99
C ALA A 42 2.82 -24.08 2.66
N MET A 43 2.90 -22.84 3.15
CA MET A 43 1.71 -22.09 3.59
C MET A 43 0.79 -21.77 2.40
N ARG A 44 -0.53 -21.90 2.60
CA ARG A 44 -1.55 -21.32 1.72
C ARG A 44 -1.76 -19.86 2.14
N VAL A 45 -1.46 -18.93 1.25
CA VAL A 45 -1.44 -17.50 1.56
C VAL A 45 -2.41 -16.73 0.66
N LEU A 46 -3.18 -15.82 1.27
CA LEU A 46 -4.02 -14.86 0.57
C LEU A 46 -3.38 -13.48 0.59
N ASP A 47 -3.22 -12.87 -0.59
CA ASP A 47 -2.88 -11.44 -0.76
C ASP A 47 -4.16 -10.63 -0.99
N VAL A 48 -4.48 -9.75 -0.05
CA VAL A 48 -5.69 -8.92 -0.09
C VAL A 48 -5.35 -7.51 -0.57
N GLY A 49 -5.93 -7.11 -1.70
CA GLY A 49 -5.61 -5.86 -2.39
C GLY A 49 -4.28 -5.96 -3.12
N CYS A 50 -4.12 -7.02 -3.93
CA CYS A 50 -2.84 -7.38 -4.54
C CYS A 50 -2.29 -6.34 -5.54
N GLY A 51 -3.11 -5.37 -5.98
CA GLY A 51 -2.72 -4.43 -7.00
C GLY A 51 -2.19 -5.15 -8.26
N PRO A 52 -1.15 -4.61 -8.92
CA PRO A 52 -0.52 -5.25 -10.08
C PRO A 52 0.33 -6.50 -9.75
N GLY A 53 0.36 -6.97 -8.49
CA GLY A 53 0.97 -8.24 -8.10
C GLY A 53 2.38 -8.17 -7.49
N ALA A 54 2.79 -7.05 -6.90
CA ALA A 54 4.12 -6.92 -6.30
C ALA A 54 4.34 -7.90 -5.14
N LEU A 55 3.38 -8.02 -4.20
CA LEU A 55 3.45 -8.99 -3.11
C LEU A 55 3.21 -10.41 -3.63
N VAL A 56 2.27 -10.61 -4.58
CA VAL A 56 2.02 -11.91 -5.22
C VAL A 56 3.32 -12.54 -5.75
N ALA A 57 4.16 -11.77 -6.47
CA ALA A 57 5.42 -12.26 -7.02
C ALA A 57 6.37 -12.78 -5.92
N GLU A 58 6.48 -12.07 -4.81
CA GLU A 58 7.30 -12.50 -3.68
C GLU A 58 6.70 -13.73 -2.98
N LEU A 59 5.38 -13.80 -2.80
CA LEU A 59 4.70 -14.97 -2.24
C LEU A 59 4.92 -16.21 -3.12
N VAL A 60 4.79 -16.08 -4.45
CA VAL A 60 5.08 -17.17 -5.40
C VAL A 60 6.51 -17.69 -5.23
N ARG A 61 7.49 -16.81 -5.05
CA ARG A 61 8.88 -17.19 -4.82
C ARG A 61 9.06 -18.00 -3.54
N ARG A 62 8.27 -17.73 -2.49
CA ARG A 62 8.37 -18.38 -1.16
C ARG A 62 7.60 -19.69 -1.07
N VAL A 63 6.35 -19.69 -1.52
CA VAL A 63 5.43 -20.80 -1.28
C VAL A 63 4.99 -21.52 -2.56
N GLY A 64 5.36 -21.01 -3.75
CA GLY A 64 4.93 -21.54 -5.04
C GLY A 64 3.55 -21.05 -5.46
N ALA A 65 3.31 -20.92 -6.77
CA ALA A 65 2.09 -20.32 -7.33
C ALA A 65 0.80 -21.02 -6.89
N GLY A 66 0.82 -22.37 -6.75
CA GLY A 66 -0.36 -23.14 -6.32
C GLY A 66 -0.78 -22.94 -4.86
N ASN A 67 0.04 -22.22 -4.07
CA ASN A 67 -0.24 -21.92 -2.67
C ASN A 67 -0.58 -20.44 -2.45
N VAL A 68 -0.64 -19.64 -3.52
CA VAL A 68 -1.00 -18.22 -3.46
C VAL A 68 -2.36 -18.00 -4.07
N THR A 69 -3.23 -17.31 -3.34
CA THR A 69 -4.48 -16.74 -3.85
C THR A 69 -4.39 -15.24 -3.66
N ALA A 70 -4.97 -14.44 -4.56
CA ALA A 70 -4.95 -12.99 -4.44
C ALA A 70 -6.27 -12.36 -4.88
N VAL A 71 -6.60 -11.21 -4.30
CA VAL A 71 -7.79 -10.45 -4.69
C VAL A 71 -7.49 -8.95 -4.75
N ASP A 72 -8.20 -8.26 -5.67
CA ASP A 72 -8.20 -6.80 -5.75
C ASP A 72 -9.58 -6.32 -6.25
N PRO A 73 -10.14 -5.21 -5.77
CA PRO A 73 -11.41 -4.68 -6.28
C PRO A 73 -11.31 -4.08 -7.69
N ALA A 74 -10.12 -3.68 -8.14
CA ALA A 74 -9.89 -3.04 -9.43
C ALA A 74 -9.59 -4.07 -10.52
N GLU A 75 -10.49 -4.19 -11.50
CA GLU A 75 -10.40 -5.18 -12.58
C GLU A 75 -9.08 -5.07 -13.38
N GLN A 76 -8.60 -3.85 -13.65
CA GLN A 76 -7.33 -3.64 -14.35
C GLN A 76 -6.12 -4.15 -13.56
N PHE A 77 -6.17 -4.11 -12.22
CA PHE A 77 -5.11 -4.66 -11.39
C PHE A 77 -5.15 -6.19 -11.35
N VAL A 78 -6.34 -6.76 -11.25
CA VAL A 78 -6.53 -8.22 -11.36
C VAL A 78 -5.95 -8.73 -12.68
N ALA A 79 -6.31 -8.10 -13.79
CA ALA A 79 -5.80 -8.51 -15.11
C ALA A 79 -4.26 -8.39 -15.22
N ALA A 80 -3.67 -7.30 -14.69
CA ALA A 80 -2.23 -7.12 -14.69
C ALA A 80 -1.52 -8.16 -13.80
N ALA A 81 -2.05 -8.42 -12.60
CA ALA A 81 -1.50 -9.42 -11.67
C ALA A 81 -1.56 -10.83 -12.25
N GLN A 82 -2.68 -11.21 -12.89
CA GLN A 82 -2.83 -12.50 -13.59
C GLN A 82 -1.80 -12.67 -14.72
N ALA A 83 -1.63 -11.62 -15.55
CA ALA A 83 -0.67 -11.66 -16.65
C ALA A 83 0.79 -11.85 -16.17
N ARG A 84 1.13 -11.29 -15.00
CA ARG A 84 2.47 -11.33 -14.42
C ARG A 84 2.76 -12.58 -13.60
N ASN A 85 1.73 -13.21 -13.04
CA ASN A 85 1.85 -14.34 -12.11
C ASN A 85 1.04 -15.55 -12.61
N PRO A 86 1.43 -16.17 -13.73
CA PRO A 86 0.69 -17.31 -14.27
C PRO A 86 0.66 -18.48 -13.27
N GLY A 87 -0.52 -19.08 -13.12
CA GLY A 87 -0.74 -20.20 -12.21
C GLY A 87 -1.16 -19.80 -10.78
N VAL A 88 -1.27 -18.49 -10.49
CA VAL A 88 -1.87 -17.99 -9.26
C VAL A 88 -3.37 -17.77 -9.47
N ASP A 89 -4.18 -18.15 -8.48
CA ASP A 89 -5.61 -17.85 -8.46
C ASP A 89 -5.82 -16.40 -8.03
N ILE A 90 -6.16 -15.52 -8.98
CA ILE A 90 -6.34 -14.08 -8.73
C ILE A 90 -7.74 -13.67 -9.17
N GLY A 91 -8.53 -13.16 -8.23
CA GLY A 91 -9.92 -12.81 -8.43
C GLY A 91 -10.25 -11.37 -8.07
N ARG A 92 -11.47 -10.94 -8.42
CA ARG A 92 -11.99 -9.62 -8.05
C ARG A 92 -12.78 -9.72 -6.76
N ALA A 93 -12.30 -9.07 -5.70
CA ALA A 93 -13.01 -8.90 -4.44
C ALA A 93 -12.47 -7.71 -3.64
N SER A 94 -13.27 -7.16 -2.72
CA SER A 94 -12.80 -6.24 -1.69
C SER A 94 -12.41 -6.99 -0.41
N ALA A 95 -11.65 -6.33 0.46
CA ALA A 95 -11.27 -6.90 1.75
C ALA A 95 -12.49 -7.14 2.66
N GLU A 96 -13.50 -6.28 2.53
CA GLU A 96 -14.73 -6.36 3.32
C GLU A 96 -15.67 -7.50 2.90
N GLU A 97 -15.49 -8.02 1.66
CA GLU A 97 -16.34 -9.06 1.07
C GLU A 97 -15.51 -10.16 0.43
N LEU A 98 -14.66 -10.83 1.22
CA LEU A 98 -13.81 -11.92 0.75
C LEU A 98 -14.67 -13.17 0.42
N PRO A 99 -14.62 -13.69 -0.85
CA PRO A 99 -15.47 -14.77 -1.32
C PRO A 99 -14.91 -16.16 -0.95
N PHE A 100 -14.34 -16.29 0.24
CA PHE A 100 -13.73 -17.51 0.74
C PHE A 100 -14.47 -18.00 1.99
N GLY A 101 -14.44 -19.30 2.23
CA GLY A 101 -14.93 -19.92 3.45
C GLY A 101 -14.05 -19.55 4.66
N ASP A 102 -14.55 -19.91 5.85
CA ASP A 102 -13.80 -19.69 7.08
C ASP A 102 -12.57 -20.62 7.12
N HIS A 103 -11.45 -20.10 7.60
CA HIS A 103 -10.24 -20.88 7.92
C HIS A 103 -9.56 -21.57 6.71
N GLU A 104 -9.64 -20.97 5.51
CA GLU A 104 -9.05 -21.55 4.30
C GLU A 104 -7.55 -21.31 4.15
N PHE A 105 -6.98 -20.27 4.79
CA PHE A 105 -5.59 -19.85 4.61
C PHE A 105 -4.77 -20.00 5.88
N ASP A 106 -3.47 -20.28 5.71
CA ASP A 106 -2.49 -20.28 6.80
C ASP A 106 -2.10 -18.86 7.20
N ALA A 107 -2.08 -17.96 6.22
CA ALA A 107 -1.83 -16.54 6.43
C ALA A 107 -2.59 -15.67 5.43
N THR A 108 -3.00 -14.48 5.87
CA THR A 108 -3.57 -13.42 5.03
C THR A 108 -2.79 -12.14 5.18
N LEU A 109 -2.40 -11.54 4.05
CA LEU A 109 -1.55 -10.35 4.01
C LEU A 109 -2.22 -9.22 3.24
N ALA A 110 -2.01 -7.97 3.67
CA ALA A 110 -2.47 -6.76 2.99
C ALA A 110 -1.33 -5.74 2.92
N GLN A 111 -0.64 -5.67 1.79
CA GLN A 111 0.46 -4.73 1.59
C GLN A 111 -0.04 -3.42 1.01
N LEU A 112 0.01 -2.33 1.79
CA LEU A 112 -0.32 -0.96 1.37
C LEU A 112 -1.80 -0.79 0.95
N VAL A 113 -2.71 -1.46 1.64
CA VAL A 113 -4.14 -1.54 1.28
C VAL A 113 -5.07 -0.98 2.34
N VAL A 114 -4.79 -1.19 3.65
CA VAL A 114 -5.70 -0.89 4.77
C VAL A 114 -6.21 0.56 4.72
N HIS A 115 -5.36 1.50 4.33
CA HIS A 115 -5.73 2.92 4.22
C HIS A 115 -6.70 3.23 3.06
N PHE A 116 -6.93 2.29 2.14
CA PHE A 116 -7.89 2.41 1.04
C PHE A 116 -9.19 1.63 1.27
N MET A 117 -9.27 0.80 2.30
CA MET A 117 -10.50 0.10 2.66
C MET A 117 -11.59 1.10 3.04
N THR A 118 -12.84 0.81 2.66
CA THR A 118 -14.00 1.63 3.05
C THR A 118 -14.27 1.50 4.54
N ASP A 119 -14.13 0.28 5.06
CA ASP A 119 -14.20 -0.08 6.46
C ASP A 119 -12.99 -0.97 6.81
N PRO A 120 -11.90 -0.39 7.32
CA PRO A 120 -10.69 -1.15 7.66
C PRO A 120 -10.91 -2.26 8.68
N VAL A 121 -11.80 -2.04 9.65
CA VAL A 121 -12.10 -3.04 10.68
C VAL A 121 -12.86 -4.23 10.07
N ALA A 122 -13.85 -3.96 9.20
CA ALA A 122 -14.56 -5.01 8.47
C ALA A 122 -13.60 -5.80 7.55
N GLY A 123 -12.70 -5.11 6.83
CA GLY A 123 -11.70 -5.76 5.98
C GLY A 123 -10.75 -6.66 6.76
N LEU A 124 -10.18 -6.16 7.86
CA LEU A 124 -9.31 -6.95 8.74
C LEU A 124 -10.06 -8.12 9.41
N SER A 125 -11.33 -7.92 9.82
CA SER A 125 -12.17 -9.00 10.33
C SER A 125 -12.43 -10.07 9.26
N GLY A 126 -12.63 -9.67 7.99
CA GLY A 126 -12.72 -10.57 6.85
C GLY A 126 -11.45 -11.39 6.67
N MET A 127 -10.26 -10.75 6.74
CA MET A 127 -8.96 -11.44 6.69
C MET A 127 -8.83 -12.44 7.85
N ARG A 128 -9.17 -12.04 9.09
CA ARG A 128 -9.18 -12.93 10.24
C ARG A 128 -10.10 -14.15 10.01
N ARG A 129 -11.33 -13.94 9.53
CA ARG A 129 -12.31 -15.01 9.30
C ARG A 129 -11.78 -16.10 8.34
N VAL A 130 -11.16 -15.69 7.23
CA VAL A 130 -10.67 -16.64 6.23
C VAL A 130 -9.33 -17.28 6.62
N THR A 131 -8.65 -16.76 7.65
CA THR A 131 -7.42 -17.33 8.21
C THR A 131 -7.77 -18.42 9.23
N ARG A 132 -7.06 -19.54 9.22
CA ARG A 132 -7.26 -20.63 10.21
C ARG A 132 -6.95 -20.13 11.63
N PRO A 133 -7.56 -20.70 12.69
CA PRO A 133 -7.23 -20.37 14.07
C PRO A 133 -5.73 -20.49 14.33
N GLY A 134 -5.13 -19.45 14.92
CA GLY A 134 -3.69 -19.34 15.15
C GLY A 134 -2.85 -19.07 13.90
N GLY A 135 -3.48 -18.95 12.73
CA GLY A 135 -2.84 -18.49 11.49
C GLY A 135 -2.48 -17.01 11.54
N GLY A 136 -1.62 -16.57 10.62
CA GLY A 136 -1.11 -15.21 10.60
C GLY A 136 -2.01 -14.23 9.84
N VAL A 137 -2.31 -13.07 10.41
CA VAL A 137 -2.85 -11.90 9.70
C VAL A 137 -1.83 -10.80 9.75
N ALA A 138 -1.48 -10.20 8.61
CA ALA A 138 -0.50 -9.12 8.55
C ALA A 138 -0.94 -8.00 7.60
N ALA A 139 -0.61 -6.76 7.95
CA ALA A 139 -0.82 -5.60 7.09
C ALA A 139 0.31 -4.59 7.23
N CYS A 140 0.57 -3.82 6.17
CA CYS A 140 1.46 -2.67 6.26
C CYS A 140 0.90 -1.45 5.50
N VAL A 141 1.26 -0.26 5.97
CA VAL A 141 0.85 1.04 5.41
C VAL A 141 2.02 2.00 5.51
N TRP A 142 2.23 2.85 4.50
CA TRP A 142 3.26 3.88 4.56
C TRP A 142 3.04 4.83 5.74
N ASP A 143 4.14 5.27 6.38
CA ASP A 143 4.13 6.26 7.47
C ASP A 143 3.87 7.67 6.92
N HIS A 144 2.64 7.90 6.45
CA HIS A 144 2.21 9.23 6.00
C HIS A 144 2.06 10.20 7.18
N GLY A 145 1.58 9.70 8.33
CA GLY A 145 1.36 10.51 9.54
C GLY A 145 2.66 10.97 10.20
N GLY A 146 3.75 10.21 10.08
CA GLY A 146 5.09 10.58 10.54
C GLY A 146 5.90 11.36 9.52
N GLY A 147 5.38 11.54 8.29
CA GLY A 147 6.10 12.23 7.22
C GLY A 147 7.30 11.44 6.66
N GLU A 148 7.27 10.11 6.78
CA GLU A 148 8.34 9.23 6.31
C GLU A 148 7.89 8.28 5.17
N GLY A 149 6.71 8.52 4.59
CA GLY A 149 6.23 7.80 3.41
C GLY A 149 6.95 8.21 2.12
N PRO A 150 6.75 7.48 1.01
CA PRO A 150 7.44 7.75 -0.27
C PRO A 150 7.08 9.11 -0.89
N LEU A 151 5.93 9.68 -0.54
CA LEU A 151 5.43 10.95 -1.04
C LEU A 151 5.74 12.13 -0.12
N SER A 152 6.46 11.92 0.99
CA SER A 152 6.72 12.96 1.99
C SER A 152 7.41 14.20 1.42
N PRO A 153 8.41 14.12 0.53
CA PRO A 153 9.00 15.34 -0.05
C PRO A 153 8.00 16.16 -0.88
N PHE A 154 7.05 15.50 -1.56
CA PHE A 154 5.98 16.16 -2.29
C PHE A 154 5.00 16.87 -1.34
N TRP A 155 4.48 16.15 -0.34
CA TRP A 155 3.52 16.71 0.60
C TRP A 155 4.12 17.83 1.46
N ASN A 156 5.40 17.74 1.84
CA ASN A 156 6.10 18.81 2.54
C ASN A 156 6.12 20.09 1.69
N ALA A 157 6.45 19.99 0.40
CA ALA A 157 6.43 21.13 -0.51
C ALA A 157 5.02 21.70 -0.71
N VAL A 158 4.00 20.84 -0.77
CA VAL A 158 2.59 21.26 -0.83
C VAL A 158 2.21 22.05 0.43
N HIS A 159 2.48 21.51 1.63
CA HIS A 159 2.09 22.15 2.90
C HIS A 159 2.85 23.45 3.21
N GLU A 160 4.04 23.65 2.63
CA GLU A 160 4.69 24.96 2.69
C GLU A 160 3.91 26.05 1.93
N LEU A 161 3.14 25.66 0.90
CA LEU A 161 2.36 26.57 0.06
C LEU A 161 0.88 26.64 0.47
N ASP A 162 0.36 25.53 0.97
CA ASP A 162 -1.03 25.35 1.41
C ASP A 162 -1.04 24.43 2.65
N PRO A 163 -0.90 24.98 3.87
CA PRO A 163 -0.87 24.19 5.09
C PRO A 163 -2.14 23.36 5.36
N ASP A 164 -3.25 23.72 4.75
CA ASP A 164 -4.54 23.03 4.90
C ASP A 164 -4.81 22.01 3.79
N ALA A 165 -3.86 21.81 2.87
CA ALA A 165 -3.99 20.82 1.79
C ALA A 165 -4.27 19.43 2.37
N PRO A 166 -5.26 18.70 1.83
CA PRO A 166 -5.54 17.35 2.27
C PRO A 166 -4.43 16.40 1.82
N ASP A 167 -4.00 15.51 2.72
CA ASP A 167 -3.01 14.49 2.46
C ASP A 167 -3.44 13.12 3.02
N GLU A 168 -2.53 12.15 2.98
CA GLU A 168 -2.77 10.78 3.47
C GLU A 168 -2.46 10.59 4.96
N SER A 169 -2.00 11.61 5.69
CA SER A 169 -1.53 11.50 7.09
C SER A 169 -2.59 11.00 8.08
N ARG A 170 -3.86 11.21 7.77
CA ARG A 170 -5.01 10.81 8.60
C ARG A 170 -5.68 9.52 8.16
N MET A 171 -5.16 8.86 7.12
CA MET A 171 -5.73 7.60 6.63
C MET A 171 -5.50 6.45 7.62
N ALA A 172 -6.27 5.38 7.48
CA ALA A 172 -6.19 4.21 8.34
C ALA A 172 -4.79 3.57 8.28
N GLY A 173 -4.19 3.30 9.43
CA GLY A 173 -2.86 2.69 9.52
C GLY A 173 -1.67 3.61 9.23
N ALA A 174 -1.90 4.86 8.84
CA ALA A 174 -0.85 5.79 8.38
C ALA A 174 0.05 6.37 9.48
N ARG A 175 -0.16 6.02 10.74
CA ARG A 175 0.64 6.44 11.90
C ARG A 175 0.99 5.27 12.81
N ARG A 176 2.04 5.41 13.57
CA ARG A 176 2.45 4.42 14.58
C ARG A 176 1.29 4.07 15.51
N GLY A 177 1.11 2.79 15.79
CA GLY A 177 0.09 2.24 16.68
C GLY A 177 -1.30 2.10 16.07
N HIS A 178 -1.59 2.78 14.95
CA HIS A 178 -2.94 2.76 14.38
C HIS A 178 -3.31 1.40 13.75
N LEU A 179 -2.34 0.68 13.17
CA LEU A 179 -2.59 -0.70 12.72
C LEU A 179 -2.90 -1.60 13.91
N THR A 180 -2.16 -1.46 15.02
CA THR A 180 -2.41 -2.22 16.26
C THR A 180 -3.82 -1.96 16.82
N GLU A 181 -4.27 -0.70 16.81
CA GLU A 181 -5.63 -0.32 17.20
C GLU A 181 -6.67 -1.05 16.31
N LEU A 182 -6.54 -0.96 14.99
CA LEU A 182 -7.45 -1.57 14.02
C LEU A 182 -7.46 -3.11 14.10
N PHE A 183 -6.30 -3.74 14.33
CA PHE A 183 -6.19 -5.19 14.53
C PHE A 183 -6.95 -5.63 15.77
N GLY A 184 -6.80 -4.91 16.89
CA GLY A 184 -7.55 -5.18 18.13
C GLY A 184 -9.05 -5.04 17.93
N GLU A 185 -9.52 -3.99 17.24
CA GLU A 185 -10.94 -3.80 16.90
C GLU A 185 -11.49 -4.91 15.99
N ALA A 186 -10.66 -5.47 15.10
CA ALA A 186 -11.01 -6.61 14.25
C ALA A 186 -10.95 -7.97 14.98
N GLY A 187 -10.55 -7.99 16.26
CA GLY A 187 -10.42 -9.19 17.08
C GLY A 187 -9.21 -10.05 16.74
N ILE A 188 -8.18 -9.47 16.09
CA ILE A 188 -6.90 -10.14 15.84
C ILE A 188 -6.07 -10.05 17.13
N GLU A 189 -5.52 -11.17 17.56
CA GLU A 189 -4.81 -11.32 18.85
C GLU A 189 -3.29 -11.31 18.67
N ASP A 190 -2.55 -11.20 19.76
CA ASP A 190 -1.08 -11.24 19.81
C ASP A 190 -0.41 -10.28 18.80
N VAL A 191 -0.90 -9.03 18.75
CA VAL A 191 -0.48 -8.05 17.75
C VAL A 191 0.93 -7.53 18.05
N ASP A 192 1.80 -7.66 17.05
CA ASP A 192 3.19 -7.15 17.02
C ASP A 192 3.28 -6.06 15.95
N GLU A 193 3.88 -4.90 16.24
CA GLU A 193 4.06 -3.80 15.28
C GLU A 193 5.54 -3.47 15.12
N THR A 194 5.97 -3.23 13.89
CA THR A 194 7.31 -2.78 13.55
C THR A 194 7.27 -1.73 12.44
N SER A 195 8.41 -1.15 12.13
CA SER A 195 8.59 -0.33 10.93
C SER A 195 9.52 -1.01 9.93
N LEU A 196 9.12 -0.99 8.66
CA LEU A 196 9.90 -1.49 7.53
C LEU A 196 10.34 -0.30 6.68
N ALA A 197 11.59 -0.27 6.24
CA ALA A 197 12.10 0.83 5.44
C ALA A 197 12.72 0.32 4.13
N VAL A 198 12.46 1.05 3.05
CA VAL A 198 13.03 0.80 1.73
C VAL A 198 13.61 2.09 1.18
N SER A 199 14.72 1.98 0.44
CA SER A 199 15.35 3.11 -0.22
C SER A 199 15.34 2.89 -1.73
N VAL A 200 14.80 3.85 -2.46
CA VAL A 200 14.65 3.79 -3.92
C VAL A 200 15.49 4.90 -4.55
N PRO A 201 16.53 4.55 -5.33
CA PRO A 201 17.30 5.52 -6.07
C PRO A 201 16.57 5.96 -7.35
N HIS A 202 16.66 7.24 -7.66
CA HIS A 202 16.26 7.85 -8.92
C HIS A 202 17.48 8.53 -9.53
N ALA A 203 17.73 8.30 -10.81
CA ALA A 203 18.92 8.85 -11.48
C ALA A 203 18.90 10.38 -11.57
N THR A 204 17.69 10.97 -11.62
CA THR A 204 17.49 12.41 -11.66
C THR A 204 16.26 12.82 -10.84
N PHE A 205 16.18 14.10 -10.52
CA PHE A 205 14.96 14.68 -9.95
C PHE A 205 13.73 14.44 -10.85
N ASP A 206 13.89 14.56 -12.17
CA ASP A 206 12.78 14.41 -13.11
C ASP A 206 12.25 12.96 -13.14
N GLU A 207 13.10 11.95 -12.97
CA GLU A 207 12.68 10.56 -12.81
C GLU A 207 11.81 10.34 -11.56
N TRP A 208 12.12 11.05 -10.48
CA TRP A 208 11.31 11.04 -9.26
C TRP A 208 10.00 11.82 -9.42
N TRP A 209 10.03 12.97 -10.11
CA TRP A 209 8.90 13.88 -10.26
C TRP A 209 7.85 13.40 -11.27
N GLU A 210 8.27 12.86 -12.41
CA GLU A 210 7.39 12.52 -13.54
C GLU A 210 6.16 11.68 -13.12
N PRO A 211 6.27 10.64 -12.24
CA PRO A 211 5.13 9.83 -11.87
C PRO A 211 3.97 10.58 -11.18
N PHE A 212 4.24 11.70 -10.51
CA PHE A 212 3.17 12.53 -9.94
C PHE A 212 2.25 13.13 -11.02
N THR A 213 2.77 13.33 -12.23
CA THR A 213 2.00 13.89 -13.35
C THR A 213 1.03 12.88 -13.98
N PHE A 214 1.06 11.61 -13.58
CA PHE A 214 0.17 10.57 -14.10
C PHE A 214 -1.21 10.55 -13.43
N GLY A 215 -1.44 11.39 -12.42
CA GLY A 215 -2.71 11.43 -11.69
C GLY A 215 -2.99 10.19 -10.82
N VAL A 216 -1.97 9.40 -10.51
CA VAL A 216 -2.09 8.19 -9.70
C VAL A 216 -2.13 8.54 -8.22
N GLY A 217 -3.10 7.96 -7.50
CA GLY A 217 -3.24 8.11 -6.06
C GLY A 217 -3.57 9.55 -5.62
N PRO A 218 -3.62 9.81 -4.30
CA PRO A 218 -3.98 11.12 -3.76
C PRO A 218 -3.03 12.24 -4.20
N GLY A 219 -1.72 12.02 -4.17
CA GLY A 219 -0.73 13.03 -4.57
C GLY A 219 -0.81 13.42 -6.05
N GLY A 220 -0.95 12.43 -6.94
CA GLY A 220 -1.11 12.69 -8.37
C GLY A 220 -2.45 13.36 -8.70
N ALA A 221 -3.55 12.96 -8.03
CA ALA A 221 -4.85 13.58 -8.19
C ALA A 221 -4.85 15.05 -7.68
N TYR A 222 -4.19 15.31 -6.56
CA TYR A 222 -4.01 16.66 -6.05
C TYR A 222 -3.25 17.55 -7.05
N LEU A 223 -2.10 17.08 -7.55
CA LEU A 223 -1.30 17.81 -8.53
C LEU A 223 -2.11 18.11 -9.81
N ALA A 224 -2.84 17.12 -10.33
CA ALA A 224 -3.64 17.27 -11.56
C ALA A 224 -4.81 18.28 -11.41
N ALA A 225 -5.28 18.55 -10.19
CA ALA A 225 -6.35 19.53 -9.93
C ALA A 225 -5.84 20.98 -9.88
N LEU A 226 -4.53 21.19 -9.83
CA LEU A 226 -3.91 22.53 -9.77
C LEU A 226 -3.66 23.11 -11.16
N ASP A 227 -3.60 24.43 -11.27
CA ASP A 227 -3.12 25.11 -12.47
C ASP A 227 -1.61 24.92 -12.69
N ALA A 228 -1.14 25.25 -13.91
CA ALA A 228 0.25 25.04 -14.29
C ALA A 228 1.25 25.86 -13.48
N GLU A 229 0.87 27.05 -13.01
CA GLU A 229 1.73 27.91 -12.18
C GLU A 229 1.97 27.27 -10.82
N ARG A 230 0.91 26.78 -10.17
CA ARG A 230 0.99 26.12 -8.88
C ARG A 230 1.73 24.78 -8.95
N GLN A 231 1.50 24.00 -10.03
CA GLN A 231 2.27 22.77 -10.27
C GLN A 231 3.77 23.06 -10.40
N ALA A 232 4.15 24.11 -11.12
CA ALA A 232 5.53 24.51 -11.31
C ALA A 232 6.16 24.97 -9.96
N GLU A 233 5.41 25.69 -9.14
CA GLU A 233 5.88 26.16 -7.82
C GLU A 233 6.17 24.96 -6.89
N ILE A 234 5.28 23.98 -6.79
CA ILE A 234 5.49 22.76 -6.00
C ILE A 234 6.72 22.01 -6.52
N ARG A 235 6.84 21.85 -7.85
CA ARG A 235 7.99 21.18 -8.46
C ARG A 235 9.31 21.84 -8.09
N GLU A 236 9.40 23.15 -8.15
CA GLU A 236 10.62 23.89 -7.79
C GLU A 236 10.96 23.79 -6.30
N ARG A 237 9.96 23.75 -5.40
CA ARG A 237 10.18 23.50 -3.97
C ARG A 237 10.72 22.10 -3.73
N CYS A 238 10.13 21.08 -4.35
CA CYS A 238 10.66 19.73 -4.29
C CYS A 238 12.11 19.67 -4.81
N ARG A 239 12.41 20.39 -5.90
CA ARG A 239 13.76 20.44 -6.48
C ARG A 239 14.74 21.17 -5.56
N ALA A 240 14.32 22.23 -4.90
CA ALA A 240 15.16 22.94 -3.93
C ALA A 240 15.56 22.06 -2.74
N THR A 241 14.65 21.17 -2.31
CA THR A 241 14.89 20.25 -1.19
C THR A 241 15.72 19.02 -1.61
N LEU A 242 15.40 18.42 -2.75
CA LEU A 242 15.99 17.14 -3.20
C LEU A 242 17.25 17.32 -4.07
N GLY A 243 17.45 18.52 -4.63
CA GLY A 243 18.50 18.78 -5.62
C GLY A 243 18.11 18.36 -7.03
N SER A 244 19.00 18.60 -8.01
CA SER A 244 18.77 18.27 -9.43
C SER A 244 19.46 16.97 -9.89
N GLY A 245 20.33 16.41 -9.06
CA GLY A 245 21.11 15.20 -9.35
C GLY A 245 20.36 13.91 -9.00
N PRO A 246 21.11 12.81 -8.79
CA PRO A 246 20.54 11.59 -8.28
C PRO A 246 19.88 11.79 -6.92
N VAL A 247 18.67 11.22 -6.76
CA VAL A 247 17.85 11.34 -5.55
C VAL A 247 17.61 9.94 -5.01
N THR A 248 17.78 9.74 -3.71
CA THR A 248 17.35 8.51 -3.04
C THR A 248 16.22 8.84 -2.08
N ILE A 249 15.07 8.25 -2.28
CA ILE A 249 13.93 8.36 -1.38
C ILE A 249 13.91 7.14 -0.47
N THR A 250 14.05 7.38 0.83
CA THR A 250 13.82 6.35 1.85
C THR A 250 12.40 6.49 2.36
N ALA A 251 11.63 5.41 2.25
CA ALA A 251 10.25 5.35 2.70
C ALA A 251 10.11 4.33 3.83
N ARG A 252 9.34 4.67 4.85
CA ARG A 252 8.98 3.81 5.98
C ARG A 252 7.53 3.39 5.88
N ALA A 253 7.25 2.11 6.20
CA ALA A 253 5.91 1.59 6.41
C ALA A 253 5.77 1.08 7.85
N TRP A 254 4.66 1.36 8.51
CA TRP A 254 4.23 0.63 9.69
C TRP A 254 3.68 -0.72 9.26
N ALA A 255 4.09 -1.77 9.96
CA ALA A 255 3.64 -3.13 9.69
C ALA A 255 3.17 -3.76 11.00
N ALA A 256 1.98 -4.34 10.97
CA ALA A 256 1.42 -5.12 12.07
C ALA A 256 1.17 -6.56 11.63
N ARG A 257 1.36 -7.50 12.56
CA ARG A 257 0.96 -8.90 12.41
C ARG A 257 0.29 -9.37 13.69
N GLY A 258 -0.61 -10.34 13.57
CA GLY A 258 -1.26 -10.97 14.71
C GLY A 258 -1.80 -12.36 14.36
N ARG A 259 -2.60 -12.92 15.26
CA ARG A 259 -3.20 -14.25 15.14
C ARG A 259 -4.72 -14.16 14.93
N ALA A 260 -5.23 -15.02 14.03
CA ALA A 260 -6.67 -15.17 13.79
C ALA A 260 -7.35 -16.02 14.87
#